data_a43264c70a31a13a1b3524f42c16cf20
#
_entry.id   a43264c70a31a13a1b3524f42c16cf20
#
_cell.length_a   1.000
_cell.length_b   1.000
_cell.length_c   1.000
_cell.angle_alpha   90.00
_cell.angle_beta   90.00
_cell.angle_gamma   90.00
#
_symmetry.space_group_name_H-M   'P 1'
#
loop_
_entity.id
_entity.type
_entity.pdbx_description
1 polymer ?
#
loop_
_entity_poly.entity_id
_entity_poly.type
_entity_poly.pdbx_seq_one_letter_code
_entity_poly.pdbx_strand_id
1 'polypeptide(L)'
;YEFLNKDISSISAIHNISVLSVIGQNLKGFSPAYQALTKNNIEVLLINNTLNGNNISLVIDNQDVNKAVNIIHSQIFGVAKNINIVIFGKGNVGSSLIKQLLQNQKQILRKKEINLSIFAIAGTEKILFKKNGVGNSWKQNYEKLGVKNDSIQQVIDFAKKHHLENLIAIDNTASSDFIKNYIPLVKAGFNLISSNK
;
A
#
# COMPACT_ATOMS: atom_id res chain seq x y z
N TYR A 1 28.23 -9.77 -33.24
CA TYR A 1 29.69 -9.85 -33.37
C TYR A 1 30.39 -10.09 -32.03
N GLU A 2 30.08 -9.32 -30.98
CA GLU A 2 30.67 -9.42 -29.63
C GLU A 2 30.41 -10.77 -28.97
N PHE A 3 29.22 -11.35 -29.15
CA PHE A 3 28.86 -12.66 -28.63
C PHE A 3 29.69 -13.76 -29.30
N LEU A 4 29.96 -13.65 -30.61
CA LEU A 4 30.77 -14.58 -31.37
C LEU A 4 32.25 -14.54 -30.95
N ASN A 5 32.74 -13.43 -30.48
CA ASN A 5 34.12 -13.25 -30.00
C ASN A 5 34.28 -13.62 -28.52
N LYS A 6 33.23 -14.14 -27.84
CA LYS A 6 33.21 -14.48 -26.41
C LYS A 6 33.36 -13.28 -25.47
N ASP A 7 33.14 -12.06 -25.94
CA ASP A 7 33.13 -10.85 -25.10
C ASP A 7 31.87 -10.78 -24.24
N ILE A 8 30.79 -11.48 -24.67
CA ILE A 8 29.55 -11.66 -23.94
C ILE A 8 29.37 -13.13 -23.58
N SER A 9 29.29 -13.44 -22.29
CA SER A 9 29.15 -14.80 -21.76
C SER A 9 27.69 -15.28 -21.72
N SER A 10 26.72 -14.38 -21.56
CA SER A 10 25.32 -14.74 -21.53
C SER A 10 24.42 -13.52 -21.84
N ILE A 11 23.23 -13.79 -22.35
CA ILE A 11 22.17 -12.81 -22.56
C ILE A 11 20.91 -13.35 -21.86
N SER A 12 20.27 -12.52 -21.05
CA SER A 12 18.98 -12.83 -20.42
C SER A 12 17.94 -11.77 -20.76
N ALA A 13 16.68 -12.17 -20.82
CA ALA A 13 15.56 -11.27 -21.05
C ALA A 13 14.62 -11.31 -19.83
N ILE A 14 14.20 -10.13 -19.37
CA ILE A 14 13.18 -9.99 -18.33
C ILE A 14 11.88 -9.54 -19.03
N HIS A 15 10.80 -10.26 -18.76
CA HIS A 15 9.49 -9.98 -19.35
C HIS A 15 8.55 -9.34 -18.35
N ASN A 16 7.42 -8.81 -18.83
CA ASN A 16 6.38 -8.16 -18.02
C ASN A 16 6.86 -6.96 -17.21
N ILE A 17 7.78 -6.20 -17.77
CA ILE A 17 8.29 -4.97 -17.18
C ILE A 17 7.71 -3.73 -17.86
N SER A 18 7.68 -2.63 -17.13
CA SER A 18 7.29 -1.31 -17.63
C SER A 18 8.35 -0.28 -17.29
N VAL A 19 8.46 0.72 -18.16
CA VAL A 19 9.31 1.91 -17.94
C VAL A 19 8.43 3.05 -17.49
N LEU A 20 8.67 3.55 -16.28
CA LEU A 20 8.02 4.72 -15.72
C LEU A 20 8.99 5.90 -15.77
N SER A 21 8.65 6.95 -16.51
CA SER A 21 9.49 8.16 -16.59
C SER A 21 8.86 9.31 -15.82
N VAL A 22 9.66 9.91 -14.93
CA VAL A 22 9.33 11.15 -14.23
C VAL A 22 10.08 12.27 -14.90
N ILE A 23 9.33 13.23 -15.48
CA ILE A 23 9.88 14.36 -16.22
C ILE A 23 9.54 15.64 -15.47
N GLY A 24 10.53 16.46 -15.15
CA GLY A 24 10.31 17.70 -14.41
C GLY A 24 11.54 18.57 -14.29
N GLN A 25 11.36 19.75 -13.71
CA GLN A 25 12.41 20.77 -13.67
C GLN A 25 13.46 20.56 -12.57
N ASN A 26 13.21 19.74 -11.55
CA ASN A 26 14.18 19.52 -10.48
C ASN A 26 13.89 18.20 -9.75
N LEU A 27 14.49 17.12 -10.23
CA LEU A 27 14.37 15.79 -9.62
C LEU A 27 15.52 15.44 -8.66
N LYS A 28 16.31 16.45 -8.22
CA LYS A 28 17.41 16.25 -7.25
C LYS A 28 16.96 15.63 -5.93
N GLY A 29 15.65 15.69 -5.62
CA GLY A 29 15.01 15.11 -4.45
C GLY A 29 14.28 13.77 -4.71
N PHE A 30 14.66 12.97 -5.71
CA PHE A 30 13.97 11.71 -6.02
C PHE A 30 14.16 10.62 -4.95
N SER A 31 15.15 10.75 -4.08
CA SER A 31 15.42 9.77 -3.00
C SER A 31 14.19 9.43 -2.13
N PRO A 32 13.34 10.38 -1.70
CA PRO A 32 12.12 10.06 -0.95
C PRO A 32 11.12 9.22 -1.75
N ALA A 33 10.99 9.48 -3.06
CA ALA A 33 10.10 8.71 -3.92
C ALA A 33 10.60 7.26 -4.08
N TYR A 34 11.89 7.05 -4.28
CA TYR A 34 12.50 5.73 -4.32
C TYR A 34 12.29 4.96 -3.00
N GLN A 35 12.56 5.60 -1.85
CA GLN A 35 12.31 5.00 -0.54
C GLN A 35 10.84 4.63 -0.34
N ALA A 36 9.91 5.46 -0.83
CA ALA A 36 8.50 5.18 -0.75
C ALA A 36 8.08 3.97 -1.61
N LEU A 37 8.68 3.78 -2.79
CA LEU A 37 8.48 2.58 -3.62
C LEU A 37 8.92 1.32 -2.86
N THR A 38 10.15 1.32 -2.33
CA THR A 38 10.70 0.20 -1.57
C THR A 38 9.84 -0.14 -0.34
N LYS A 39 9.40 0.87 0.43
CA LYS A 39 8.51 0.69 1.59
C LYS A 39 7.15 0.09 1.23
N ASN A 40 6.74 0.22 -0.01
CA ASN A 40 5.50 -0.36 -0.52
C ASN A 40 5.73 -1.67 -1.28
N ASN A 41 6.89 -2.30 -1.10
CA ASN A 41 7.28 -3.56 -1.76
C ASN A 41 7.23 -3.47 -3.29
N ILE A 42 7.62 -2.33 -3.86
CA ILE A 42 7.82 -2.18 -5.30
C ILE A 42 9.31 -2.27 -5.55
N GLU A 43 9.71 -3.32 -6.27
CA GLU A 43 11.08 -3.52 -6.70
C GLU A 43 11.38 -2.67 -7.93
N VAL A 44 12.48 -1.92 -7.87
CA VAL A 44 12.98 -1.14 -9.00
C VAL A 44 14.17 -1.86 -9.59
N LEU A 45 13.98 -2.43 -10.78
CA LEU A 45 14.98 -3.26 -11.46
C LEU A 45 16.12 -2.43 -12.05
N LEU A 46 15.80 -1.23 -12.54
CA LEU A 46 16.76 -0.29 -13.12
C LEU A 46 16.33 1.14 -12.87
N ILE A 47 17.30 2.01 -12.61
CA ILE A 47 17.10 3.48 -12.57
C ILE A 47 18.05 4.10 -13.57
N ASN A 48 17.50 4.92 -14.46
CA ASN A 48 18.28 5.77 -15.35
C ASN A 48 17.96 7.25 -15.09
N ASN A 49 18.99 8.07 -14.95
CA ASN A 49 18.87 9.50 -14.72
C ASN A 49 19.62 10.26 -15.80
N THR A 50 19.01 11.31 -16.33
CA THR A 50 19.71 12.21 -17.27
C THR A 50 20.72 13.10 -16.53
N LEU A 51 21.81 13.45 -17.21
CA LEU A 51 22.91 14.24 -16.64
C LEU A 51 22.47 15.58 -16.03
N ASN A 52 21.42 16.19 -16.57
CA ASN A 52 20.84 17.44 -16.05
C ASN A 52 19.81 17.23 -14.93
N GLY A 53 19.51 15.97 -14.57
CA GLY A 53 18.57 15.61 -13.48
C GLY A 53 17.10 15.95 -13.75
N ASN A 54 16.71 16.17 -15.01
CA ASN A 54 15.34 16.57 -15.36
C ASN A 54 14.46 15.40 -15.78
N ASN A 55 15.03 14.21 -15.90
CA ASN A 55 14.29 12.99 -16.25
C ASN A 55 14.89 11.80 -15.49
N ILE A 56 14.03 11.06 -14.79
CA ILE A 56 14.36 9.79 -14.13
C ILE A 56 13.44 8.72 -14.70
N SER A 57 14.02 7.64 -15.22
CA SER A 57 13.28 6.48 -15.70
C SER A 57 13.54 5.30 -14.79
N LEU A 58 12.47 4.62 -14.42
CA LEU A 58 12.46 3.44 -13.57
C LEU A 58 11.93 2.25 -14.36
N VAL A 59 12.59 1.11 -14.25
CA VAL A 59 12.07 -0.17 -14.75
C VAL A 59 11.51 -0.94 -13.58
N ILE A 60 10.24 -1.30 -13.65
CA ILE A 60 9.49 -1.99 -12.60
C ILE A 60 8.62 -3.10 -13.22
N ASP A 61 8.10 -4.01 -12.39
CA ASP A 61 7.10 -4.97 -12.82
C ASP A 61 5.83 -4.26 -13.30
N ASN A 62 5.25 -4.77 -14.41
CA ASN A 62 4.06 -4.17 -15.03
C ASN A 62 2.83 -4.12 -14.09
N GLN A 63 2.69 -5.10 -13.19
CA GLN A 63 1.60 -5.14 -12.20
C GLN A 63 1.69 -4.01 -11.17
N ASP A 64 2.86 -3.44 -10.94
CA ASP A 64 3.09 -2.40 -9.94
C ASP A 64 2.97 -0.96 -10.49
N VAL A 65 2.80 -0.78 -11.80
CA VAL A 65 2.80 0.54 -12.46
C VAL A 65 1.81 1.51 -11.82
N ASN A 66 0.54 1.11 -11.67
CA ASN A 66 -0.49 2.00 -11.11
C ASN A 66 -0.19 2.42 -9.66
N LYS A 67 0.32 1.49 -8.86
CA LYS A 67 0.73 1.75 -7.48
C LYS A 67 1.94 2.66 -7.43
N ALA A 68 2.94 2.41 -8.28
CA ALA A 68 4.15 3.22 -8.38
C ALA A 68 3.85 4.66 -8.81
N VAL A 69 3.00 4.86 -9.82
CA VAL A 69 2.55 6.20 -10.25
C VAL A 69 1.94 6.98 -9.10
N ASN A 70 1.01 6.39 -8.34
CA ASN A 70 0.36 7.05 -7.21
C ASN A 70 1.39 7.46 -6.14
N ILE A 71 2.31 6.55 -5.80
CA ILE A 71 3.35 6.81 -4.80
C ILE A 71 4.28 7.95 -5.24
N ILE A 72 4.80 7.88 -6.46
CA ILE A 72 5.71 8.90 -6.99
C ILE A 72 5.00 10.25 -7.07
N HIS A 73 3.78 10.27 -7.59
CA HIS A 73 2.99 11.49 -7.71
C HIS A 73 2.78 12.16 -6.34
N SER A 74 2.44 11.38 -5.31
CA SER A 74 2.24 11.92 -3.95
C SER A 74 3.52 12.49 -3.35
N GLN A 75 4.68 11.88 -3.64
CA GLN A 75 5.97 12.33 -3.12
C GLN A 75 6.52 13.58 -3.82
N ILE A 76 6.26 13.72 -5.14
CA ILE A 76 6.81 14.82 -5.93
C ILE A 76 5.93 16.06 -5.87
N PHE A 77 4.60 15.88 -5.91
CA PHE A 77 3.64 16.98 -6.01
C PHE A 77 3.03 17.40 -4.68
N GLY A 78 3.50 16.85 -3.55
CA GLY A 78 3.01 17.21 -2.23
C GLY A 78 1.52 16.91 -2.02
N VAL A 79 0.96 15.96 -2.77
CA VAL A 79 -0.41 15.49 -2.56
C VAL A 79 -0.47 14.73 -1.25
N ALA A 80 -1.54 14.91 -0.49
CA ALA A 80 -1.74 14.25 0.80
C ALA A 80 -1.44 12.74 0.69
N LYS A 81 -0.56 12.25 1.58
CA LYS A 81 -0.16 10.85 1.61
C LYS A 81 -1.34 9.98 2.01
N ASN A 82 -1.73 9.06 1.13
CA ASN A 82 -2.77 8.09 1.47
C ASN A 82 -2.20 7.00 2.39
N ILE A 83 -2.89 6.74 3.49
CA ILE A 83 -2.64 5.60 4.39
C ILE A 83 -3.89 4.76 4.42
N ASN A 84 -3.77 3.50 4.01
CA ASN A 84 -4.87 2.56 3.91
C ASN A 84 -4.81 1.56 5.07
N ILE A 85 -5.89 1.53 5.85
CA ILE A 85 -5.96 0.81 7.12
C ILE A 85 -6.96 -0.33 7.00
N VAL A 86 -6.57 -1.53 7.43
CA VAL A 86 -7.48 -2.61 7.79
C VAL A 86 -7.51 -2.78 9.30
N ILE A 87 -8.70 -2.95 9.87
CA ILE A 87 -8.90 -3.18 11.31
C ILE A 87 -9.44 -4.59 11.49
N PHE A 88 -8.67 -5.42 12.18
CA PHE A 88 -9.08 -6.74 12.63
C PHE A 88 -9.61 -6.65 14.06
N GLY A 89 -10.84 -7.13 14.27
CA GLY A 89 -11.54 -7.01 15.55
C GLY A 89 -12.36 -5.73 15.66
N LYS A 90 -13.70 -5.88 15.65
CA LYS A 90 -14.67 -4.77 15.76
C LYS A 90 -15.31 -4.66 17.15
N GLY A 91 -14.72 -5.30 18.16
CA GLY A 91 -15.13 -5.21 19.55
C GLY A 91 -14.98 -3.81 20.14
N ASN A 92 -14.97 -3.68 21.46
CA ASN A 92 -14.92 -2.38 22.14
C ASN A 92 -13.71 -1.55 21.71
N VAL A 93 -12.50 -2.14 21.71
CA VAL A 93 -11.26 -1.46 21.33
C VAL A 93 -11.31 -1.04 19.85
N GLY A 94 -11.60 -1.98 18.94
CA GLY A 94 -11.66 -1.70 17.50
C GLY A 94 -12.73 -0.67 17.15
N SER A 95 -13.93 -0.76 17.73
CA SER A 95 -15.01 0.22 17.51
C SER A 95 -14.64 1.63 17.99
N SER A 96 -13.97 1.73 19.15
CA SER A 96 -13.47 3.00 19.68
C SER A 96 -12.41 3.60 18.78
N LEU A 97 -11.46 2.78 18.31
CA LEU A 97 -10.42 3.21 17.38
C LEU A 97 -11.01 3.69 16.05
N ILE A 98 -11.96 2.94 15.46
CA ILE A 98 -12.65 3.35 14.23
C ILE A 98 -13.30 4.73 14.41
N LYS A 99 -14.03 4.93 15.52
CA LYS A 99 -14.68 6.21 15.84
C LYS A 99 -13.64 7.34 15.91
N GLN A 100 -12.54 7.15 16.63
CA GLN A 100 -11.48 8.16 16.76
C GLN A 100 -10.83 8.49 15.42
N LEU A 101 -10.51 7.48 14.59
CA LEU A 101 -9.95 7.70 13.26
C LEU A 101 -10.90 8.51 12.38
N LEU A 102 -12.18 8.14 12.31
CA LEU A 102 -13.18 8.83 11.50
C LEU A 102 -13.40 10.28 11.97
N GLN A 103 -13.41 10.53 13.27
CA GLN A 103 -13.55 11.88 13.82
C GLN A 103 -12.37 12.79 13.50
N ASN A 104 -11.15 12.24 13.49
CA ASN A 104 -9.92 13.00 13.32
C ASN A 104 -9.40 13.07 11.88
N GLN A 105 -9.99 12.32 10.92
CA GLN A 105 -9.53 12.27 9.52
C GLN A 105 -9.29 13.67 8.91
N LYS A 106 -10.28 14.58 9.04
CA LYS A 106 -10.19 15.93 8.47
C LYS A 106 -9.08 16.75 9.11
N GLN A 107 -8.87 16.62 10.41
CA GLN A 107 -7.82 17.34 11.13
C GLN A 107 -6.44 16.82 10.75
N ILE A 108 -6.28 15.49 10.64
CA ILE A 108 -5.03 14.84 10.24
C ILE A 108 -4.69 15.25 8.81
N LEU A 109 -5.68 15.24 7.91
CA LEU A 109 -5.48 15.68 6.53
C LEU A 109 -4.97 17.13 6.46
N ARG A 110 -5.62 18.05 7.20
CA ARG A 110 -5.24 19.48 7.19
C ARG A 110 -3.89 19.75 7.85
N LYS A 111 -3.56 19.07 8.96
CA LYS A 111 -2.35 19.37 9.75
C LYS A 111 -1.12 18.57 9.29
N LYS A 112 -1.32 17.38 8.73
CA LYS A 112 -0.24 16.44 8.42
C LYS A 112 -0.16 16.07 6.95
N GLU A 113 -1.11 16.55 6.14
CA GLU A 113 -1.23 16.17 4.73
C GLU A 113 -1.31 14.64 4.56
N ILE A 114 -2.01 13.97 5.52
CA ILE A 114 -2.22 12.53 5.52
C ILE A 114 -3.71 12.26 5.37
N ASN A 115 -4.06 11.53 4.32
CA ASN A 115 -5.40 11.02 4.10
C ASN A 115 -5.52 9.59 4.65
N LEU A 116 -6.21 9.42 5.77
CA LEU A 116 -6.45 8.10 6.37
C LEU A 116 -7.69 7.47 5.73
N SER A 117 -7.58 6.23 5.28
CA SER A 117 -8.68 5.46 4.71
C SER A 117 -8.78 4.09 5.39
N ILE A 118 -9.87 3.82 6.09
CA ILE A 118 -10.16 2.48 6.61
C ILE A 118 -10.82 1.69 5.49
N PHE A 119 -10.06 0.92 4.71
CA PHE A 119 -10.59 0.20 3.55
C PHE A 119 -11.24 -1.14 3.91
N ALA A 120 -10.91 -1.70 5.08
CA ALA A 120 -11.52 -2.95 5.55
C ALA A 120 -11.71 -2.98 7.06
N ILE A 121 -12.81 -3.57 7.49
CA ILE A 121 -13.10 -3.92 8.89
C ILE A 121 -13.41 -5.41 8.91
N ALA A 122 -12.56 -6.20 9.55
CA ALA A 122 -12.70 -7.65 9.65
C ALA A 122 -13.12 -8.06 11.07
N GLY A 123 -14.24 -8.75 11.17
CA GLY A 123 -14.65 -9.48 12.35
C GLY A 123 -14.43 -10.96 12.17
N THR A 124 -14.93 -11.77 13.10
CA THR A 124 -14.79 -13.24 13.05
C THR A 124 -15.48 -13.84 11.83
N GLU A 125 -16.69 -13.39 11.52
CA GLU A 125 -17.52 -14.03 10.48
C GLU A 125 -17.54 -13.26 9.16
N LYS A 126 -17.36 -11.94 9.22
CA LYS A 126 -17.52 -11.05 8.05
C LYS A 126 -16.38 -10.07 7.92
N ILE A 127 -16.18 -9.61 6.69
CA ILE A 127 -15.30 -8.47 6.36
C ILE A 127 -16.11 -7.45 5.56
N LEU A 128 -16.09 -6.19 5.99
CA LEU A 128 -16.59 -5.06 5.20
C LEU A 128 -15.43 -4.47 4.41
N PHE A 129 -15.56 -4.40 3.10
CA PHE A 129 -14.61 -3.73 2.23
C PHE A 129 -15.19 -2.42 1.67
N LYS A 130 -14.38 -1.36 1.62
CA LYS A 130 -14.71 -0.06 0.99
C LYS A 130 -13.44 0.57 0.44
N LYS A 131 -13.28 0.58 -0.89
CA LYS A 131 -12.10 1.13 -1.57
C LYS A 131 -11.76 2.56 -1.11
N ASN A 132 -12.77 3.42 -1.00
CA ASN A 132 -12.60 4.83 -0.63
C ASN A 132 -12.74 5.07 0.89
N GLY A 133 -12.62 4.02 1.68
CA GLY A 133 -12.76 4.06 3.13
C GLY A 133 -14.21 3.95 3.63
N VAL A 134 -14.33 3.51 4.87
CA VAL A 134 -15.62 3.45 5.58
C VAL A 134 -15.95 4.80 6.21
N GLY A 135 -17.24 5.09 6.35
CA GLY A 135 -17.73 6.28 7.05
C GLY A 135 -18.45 5.93 8.36
N ASN A 136 -19.14 6.92 8.94
CA ASN A 136 -19.84 6.78 10.22
C ASN A 136 -20.90 5.66 10.24
N SER A 137 -21.48 5.35 9.08
CA SER A 137 -22.47 4.26 8.93
C SER A 137 -21.82 2.86 8.82
N TRP A 138 -20.54 2.71 9.17
CA TRP A 138 -19.80 1.47 8.98
C TRP A 138 -20.44 0.24 9.65
N LYS A 139 -21.07 0.41 10.82
CA LYS A 139 -21.76 -0.69 11.52
C LYS A 139 -22.91 -1.26 10.70
N GLN A 140 -23.77 -0.38 10.18
CA GLN A 140 -24.89 -0.77 9.33
C GLN A 140 -24.38 -1.41 8.01
N ASN A 141 -23.36 -0.82 7.43
CA ASN A 141 -22.73 -1.35 6.21
C ASN A 141 -22.07 -2.70 6.47
N TYR A 142 -21.45 -2.91 7.63
CA TYR A 142 -20.85 -4.18 8.02
C TYR A 142 -21.90 -5.30 8.05
N GLU A 143 -23.06 -5.04 8.64
CA GLU A 143 -24.13 -6.05 8.71
C GLU A 143 -24.76 -6.33 7.33
N LYS A 144 -25.01 -5.27 6.54
CA LYS A 144 -25.71 -5.40 5.26
C LYS A 144 -24.82 -5.83 4.10
N LEU A 145 -23.58 -5.38 4.06
CA LEU A 145 -22.67 -5.51 2.90
C LEU A 145 -21.42 -6.33 3.23
N GLY A 146 -21.23 -6.73 4.49
CA GLY A 146 -20.09 -7.56 4.87
C GLY A 146 -20.14 -8.92 4.17
N VAL A 147 -19.02 -9.29 3.56
CA VAL A 147 -18.82 -10.62 2.97
C VAL A 147 -18.27 -11.59 4.01
N LYS A 148 -18.44 -12.89 3.79
CA LYS A 148 -17.90 -13.92 4.70
C LYS A 148 -16.39 -13.78 4.85
N ASN A 149 -15.89 -13.89 6.06
CA ASN A 149 -14.46 -13.89 6.36
C ASN A 149 -13.92 -15.32 6.27
N ASP A 150 -13.38 -15.68 5.12
CA ASP A 150 -12.82 -17.02 4.90
C ASP A 150 -11.31 -17.07 5.17
N SER A 151 -10.59 -15.99 4.89
CA SER A 151 -9.14 -15.92 5.12
C SER A 151 -8.58 -14.50 5.04
N ILE A 152 -7.38 -14.31 5.60
CA ILE A 152 -6.59 -13.08 5.50
C ILE A 152 -6.26 -12.72 4.04
N GLN A 153 -6.21 -13.74 3.16
CA GLN A 153 -5.91 -13.55 1.75
C GLN A 153 -6.90 -12.62 1.07
N GLN A 154 -8.17 -12.62 1.45
CA GLN A 154 -9.19 -11.71 0.91
C GLN A 154 -8.81 -10.24 1.12
N VAL A 155 -8.20 -9.89 2.27
CA VAL A 155 -7.74 -8.53 2.56
C VAL A 155 -6.54 -8.18 1.69
N ILE A 156 -5.60 -9.10 1.54
CA ILE A 156 -4.40 -8.93 0.71
C ILE A 156 -4.80 -8.75 -0.76
N ASP A 157 -5.69 -9.59 -1.26
CA ASP A 157 -6.16 -9.54 -2.64
C ASP A 157 -6.94 -8.26 -2.94
N PHE A 158 -7.77 -7.81 -2.00
CA PHE A 158 -8.47 -6.54 -2.13
C PHE A 158 -7.50 -5.37 -2.22
N ALA A 159 -6.48 -5.33 -1.35
CA ALA A 159 -5.47 -4.28 -1.38
C ALA A 159 -4.69 -4.27 -2.70
N LYS A 160 -4.28 -5.44 -3.19
CA LYS A 160 -3.60 -5.60 -4.50
C LYS A 160 -4.51 -5.18 -5.66
N LYS A 161 -5.72 -5.71 -5.73
CA LYS A 161 -6.70 -5.41 -6.80
C LYS A 161 -6.97 -3.91 -6.93
N HIS A 162 -6.96 -3.18 -5.82
CA HIS A 162 -7.25 -1.75 -5.80
C HIS A 162 -6.00 -0.87 -5.73
N HIS A 163 -4.81 -1.46 -5.87
CA HIS A 163 -3.52 -0.77 -5.85
C HIS A 163 -3.36 0.14 -4.62
N LEU A 164 -3.82 -0.35 -3.45
CA LEU A 164 -3.74 0.41 -2.21
C LEU A 164 -2.29 0.50 -1.74
N GLU A 165 -1.88 1.69 -1.32
CA GLU A 165 -0.52 2.02 -0.87
C GLU A 165 -0.47 2.28 0.63
N ASN A 166 0.73 2.29 1.22
CA ASN A 166 0.96 2.59 2.63
C ASN A 166 0.01 1.81 3.55
N LEU A 167 0.05 0.49 3.43
CA LEU A 167 -0.88 -0.42 4.10
C LEU A 167 -0.55 -0.55 5.59
N ILE A 168 -1.58 -0.41 6.44
CA ILE A 168 -1.50 -0.67 7.88
C ILE A 168 -2.56 -1.69 8.27
N ALA A 169 -2.14 -2.74 8.95
CA ALA A 169 -3.02 -3.71 9.58
C ALA A 169 -3.02 -3.50 11.09
N ILE A 170 -4.20 -3.28 11.66
CA ILE A 170 -4.37 -3.08 13.11
C ILE A 170 -5.09 -4.29 13.69
N ASP A 171 -4.40 -5.02 14.57
CA ASP A 171 -4.96 -6.16 15.29
C ASP A 171 -5.50 -5.73 16.65
N ASN A 172 -6.83 -5.71 16.78
CA ASN A 172 -7.59 -5.52 18.00
C ASN A 172 -8.39 -6.79 18.35
N THR A 173 -7.98 -7.95 17.82
CA THR A 173 -8.63 -9.22 18.15
C THR A 173 -8.26 -9.67 19.57
N ALA A 174 -9.10 -10.51 20.15
CA ALA A 174 -8.79 -11.17 21.44
C ALA A 174 -8.16 -12.56 21.24
N SER A 175 -7.94 -12.98 19.99
CA SER A 175 -7.45 -14.32 19.66
C SER A 175 -5.93 -14.34 19.52
N SER A 176 -5.26 -15.15 20.32
CA SER A 176 -3.82 -15.42 20.18
C SER A 176 -3.48 -16.07 18.83
N ASP A 177 -4.41 -16.84 18.25
CA ASP A 177 -4.22 -17.49 16.95
C ASP A 177 -4.07 -16.50 15.78
N PHE A 178 -4.48 -15.24 15.96
CA PHE A 178 -4.37 -14.24 14.88
C PHE A 178 -2.92 -13.95 14.52
N ILE A 179 -1.96 -14.15 15.42
CA ILE A 179 -0.52 -13.92 15.21
C ILE A 179 0.00 -14.67 13.98
N LYS A 180 -0.53 -15.84 13.63
CA LYS A 180 -0.15 -16.59 12.42
C LYS A 180 -0.35 -15.81 11.11
N ASN A 181 -1.22 -14.79 11.12
CA ASN A 181 -1.50 -13.92 9.98
C ASN A 181 -0.49 -12.76 9.83
N TYR A 182 0.38 -12.51 10.81
CA TYR A 182 1.30 -11.39 10.78
C TYR A 182 2.33 -11.51 9.65
N ILE A 183 2.95 -12.69 9.51
CA ILE A 183 3.96 -12.93 8.46
C ILE A 183 3.36 -12.76 7.06
N PRO A 184 2.21 -13.35 6.70
CA PRO A 184 1.55 -13.10 5.43
C PRO A 184 1.25 -11.62 5.16
N LEU A 185 0.77 -10.88 6.17
CA LEU A 185 0.48 -9.45 6.04
C LEU A 185 1.75 -8.64 5.79
N VAL A 186 2.82 -8.87 6.57
CA VAL A 186 4.09 -8.16 6.39
C VAL A 186 4.69 -8.45 5.01
N LYS A 187 4.67 -9.71 4.56
CA LYS A 187 5.13 -10.08 3.21
C LYS A 187 4.31 -9.41 2.11
N ALA A 188 3.04 -9.11 2.37
CA ALA A 188 2.17 -8.38 1.44
C ALA A 188 2.31 -6.84 1.53
N GLY A 189 3.25 -6.32 2.34
CA GLY A 189 3.55 -4.89 2.45
C GLY A 189 2.75 -4.14 3.52
N PHE A 190 2.12 -4.84 4.46
CA PHE A 190 1.44 -4.21 5.58
C PHE A 190 2.41 -3.90 6.73
N ASN A 191 2.30 -2.70 7.28
CA ASN A 191 2.82 -2.39 8.61
C ASN A 191 1.82 -2.87 9.66
N LEU A 192 2.29 -3.50 10.74
CA LEU A 192 1.44 -4.07 11.78
C LEU A 192 1.42 -3.19 13.02
N ILE A 193 0.22 -3.03 13.59
CA ILE A 193 -0.01 -2.45 14.91
C ILE A 193 -0.90 -3.43 15.65
N SER A 194 -0.53 -3.83 16.87
CA SER A 194 -1.32 -4.75 17.67
C SER A 194 -1.60 -4.19 19.05
N SER A 195 -2.85 -4.32 19.50
CA SER A 195 -3.25 -4.19 20.90
C SER A 195 -3.52 -5.55 21.55
N ASN A 196 -3.35 -6.63 20.81
CA ASN A 196 -3.48 -8.00 21.30
C ASN A 196 -2.30 -8.33 22.22
N LYS A 197 -2.58 -8.94 23.39
CA LYS A 197 -1.59 -9.29 24.42
C LYS A 197 -1.32 -10.78 24.41
#